data_629d7958de088443e55182901aa3b790
#
_entry.id   629d7958de088443e55182901aa3b790
#
_cell.length_a   1.000
_cell.length_b   1.000
_cell.length_c   1.000
_cell.angle_alpha   90.00
_cell.angle_beta   90.00
_cell.angle_gamma   90.00
#
_symmetry.space_group_name_H-M   'P 1'
#
loop_
_entity.id
_entity.type
_entity.pdbx_description
1 polymer ?
#
loop_
_entity_poly.entity_id
_entity_poly.type
_entity_poly.pdbx_seq_one_letter_code
_entity_poly.pdbx_strand_id
1 'polypeptide(L)'
;MASSQGGVGAVTALQSHHYSSGPHWSPGISQYQHQHHTARSLDRALEDAVCSGILNLSGRKLREYPGMSYDLTDTTQADLSKNRLTEIPPEVCLFAPLESLNLYHNCIKCIPEAIINLQMLTYLDISRNLLSVLPKYLFNLPLKVLVVSNNKLVSIPEEIGKAKELMELDISCNEIQVLPAQVGRLQALRELNIRKNCLHMLPEELADLPLTRLDFSCNKITEIPPAYRKLRQLQHIILDNNPMQSPPAQICLKGKVHIFKYLNIQACRMDKKPDSLDLPSLGKRSWRIFIPVRITGLTLELVVTMVTRGCRRLRSDFKHRPDKAVLSAMKCSVSA
;
A
#
# COMPACT_ATOMS: atom_id res chain seq x y z
N MET A 1 -35.40 -62.98 9.95
CA MET A 1 -35.47 -63.62 11.28
C MET A 1 -34.75 -62.63 12.22
N ALA A 2 -35.49 -61.93 12.89
CA ALA A 2 -35.80 -62.00 14.31
C ALA A 2 -34.68 -61.30 15.10
N SER A 3 -34.93 -60.22 15.57
CA SER A 3 -35.65 -59.68 16.77
C SER A 3 -34.62 -59.39 17.84
N SER A 4 -34.57 -58.27 18.47
CA SER A 4 -35.45 -57.44 19.22
C SER A 4 -34.72 -56.98 20.49
N GLN A 5 -34.93 -55.74 20.82
CA GLN A 5 -35.26 -55.20 22.14
C GLN A 5 -34.20 -55.38 23.23
N GLY A 6 -33.91 -54.43 24.06
CA GLY A 6 -34.61 -53.27 24.62
C GLY A 6 -34.04 -53.04 25.99
N GLY A 7 -34.17 -51.86 26.51
CA GLY A 7 -34.70 -51.53 27.79
C GLY A 7 -33.75 -50.86 28.81
N VAL A 8 -33.91 -49.57 28.93
CA VAL A 8 -34.32 -48.78 30.12
C VAL A 8 -33.84 -49.29 31.50
N GLY A 9 -33.25 -48.35 32.29
CA GLY A 9 -33.16 -48.50 33.70
C GLY A 9 -32.24 -47.44 34.34
N ALA A 10 -32.81 -46.32 34.69
CA ALA A 10 -32.29 -45.43 35.75
C ALA A 10 -32.25 -46.16 37.07
N VAL A 11 -31.32 -45.81 37.98
CA VAL A 11 -31.63 -45.39 39.37
C VAL A 11 -30.36 -44.88 40.06
N THR A 12 -30.51 -43.77 40.63
CA THR A 12 -29.82 -43.10 41.73
C THR A 12 -29.16 -43.95 42.79
N ALA A 13 -27.96 -43.53 43.20
CA ALA A 13 -27.52 -43.73 44.57
C ALA A 13 -26.61 -42.57 45.01
N LEU A 14 -27.11 -41.75 45.86
CA LEU A 14 -26.43 -40.84 46.76
C LEU A 14 -25.52 -41.62 47.71
N GLN A 15 -24.25 -41.23 47.82
CA GLN A 15 -23.49 -41.44 49.03
C GLN A 15 -22.48 -40.32 49.24
N SER A 16 -22.66 -39.71 50.30
CA SER A 16 -22.07 -38.72 51.19
C SER A 16 -20.56 -38.83 51.43
N HIS A 17 -20.00 -37.60 51.45
CA HIS A 17 -18.98 -37.09 52.38
C HIS A 17 -17.66 -37.83 52.57
N HIS A 18 -16.63 -37.26 51.98
CA HIS A 18 -15.37 -37.03 52.73
C HIS A 18 -14.82 -35.66 52.36
N TYR A 19 -14.84 -34.75 53.32
CA TYR A 19 -14.03 -33.54 53.35
C TYR A 19 -12.57 -33.96 53.45
N SER A 20 -11.84 -33.85 52.34
CA SER A 20 -10.40 -33.84 52.34
C SER A 20 -9.94 -32.41 52.19
N SER A 21 -9.28 -31.91 53.18
CA SER A 21 -8.66 -30.60 53.29
C SER A 21 -7.86 -30.27 52.01
N GLY A 22 -8.30 -29.23 51.25
CA GLY A 22 -7.58 -28.70 50.11
C GLY A 22 -6.21 -28.17 50.53
N PRO A 23 -5.23 -28.23 49.63
CA PRO A 23 -3.94 -27.65 49.89
C PRO A 23 -4.06 -26.14 50.06
N HIS A 24 -3.54 -25.67 51.15
CA HIS A 24 -3.41 -24.27 51.50
C HIS A 24 -2.66 -23.53 50.38
N TRP A 25 -3.37 -22.71 49.64
CA TRP A 25 -2.80 -21.87 48.58
C TRP A 25 -1.98 -20.76 49.25
N SER A 26 -0.68 -20.91 49.24
CA SER A 26 0.26 -19.87 49.70
C SER A 26 0.67 -19.04 48.45
N PRO A 27 0.17 -17.81 48.30
CA PRO A 27 0.44 -17.02 47.09
C PRO A 27 1.86 -16.48 46.94
N GLY A 28 2.72 -16.73 47.92
CA GLY A 28 4.04 -16.09 48.02
C GLY A 28 5.21 -16.85 47.38
N ILE A 29 5.17 -18.18 47.33
CA ILE A 29 6.36 -18.99 46.99
C ILE A 29 6.51 -19.16 45.46
N SER A 30 5.41 -19.21 44.71
CA SER A 30 5.43 -19.39 43.25
C SER A 30 5.95 -18.14 42.52
N GLN A 31 5.69 -16.96 43.05
CA GLN A 31 6.09 -15.69 42.42
C GLN A 31 7.60 -15.43 42.57
N TYR A 32 8.19 -15.78 43.74
CA TYR A 32 9.64 -15.65 43.97
C TYR A 32 10.46 -16.67 43.15
N GLN A 33 10.01 -17.90 43.00
CA GLN A 33 10.68 -18.88 42.14
C GLN A 33 10.62 -18.51 40.64
N HIS A 34 9.51 -17.98 40.18
CA HIS A 34 9.37 -17.54 38.80
C HIS A 34 10.24 -16.31 38.48
N GLN A 35 10.39 -15.38 39.44
CA GLN A 35 11.29 -14.22 39.29
C GLN A 35 12.76 -14.64 39.31
N HIS A 36 13.19 -15.59 40.14
CA HIS A 36 14.57 -16.09 40.15
C HIS A 36 14.93 -16.85 38.86
N HIS A 37 14.02 -17.64 38.30
CA HIS A 37 14.25 -18.31 37.00
C HIS A 37 14.32 -17.33 35.82
N THR A 38 13.53 -16.27 35.86
CA THR A 38 13.58 -15.23 34.80
C THR A 38 14.84 -14.39 34.91
N ALA A 39 15.31 -14.06 36.13
CA ALA A 39 16.54 -13.30 36.31
C ALA A 39 17.77 -14.10 35.83
N ARG A 40 17.94 -15.34 36.25
CA ARG A 40 19.04 -16.21 35.78
C ARG A 40 19.03 -16.43 34.26
N SER A 41 17.85 -16.56 33.68
CA SER A 41 17.71 -16.66 32.21
C SER A 41 18.07 -15.35 31.51
N LEU A 42 17.86 -14.22 32.15
CA LEU A 42 18.22 -12.90 31.62
C LEU A 42 19.74 -12.71 31.68
N ASP A 43 20.36 -12.94 32.87
CA ASP A 43 21.80 -12.82 33.07
C ASP A 43 22.56 -13.71 32.06
N ARG A 44 22.12 -14.96 31.91
CA ARG A 44 22.71 -15.86 30.93
C ARG A 44 22.61 -15.33 29.46
N ALA A 45 21.48 -14.73 29.09
CA ALA A 45 21.33 -14.18 27.76
C ALA A 45 22.24 -12.95 27.53
N LEU A 46 22.53 -12.19 28.59
CA LEU A 46 23.46 -11.07 28.52
C LEU A 46 24.91 -11.56 28.46
N GLU A 47 25.27 -12.59 29.26
CA GLU A 47 26.58 -13.25 29.19
C GLU A 47 26.85 -13.88 27.82
N ASP A 48 25.86 -14.59 27.27
CA ASP A 48 25.94 -15.17 25.92
C ASP A 48 26.12 -14.07 24.85
N ALA A 49 25.49 -12.91 25.05
CA ALA A 49 25.61 -11.77 24.12
C ALA A 49 27.00 -11.13 24.14
N VAL A 50 27.64 -11.01 25.30
CA VAL A 50 29.03 -10.52 25.43
C VAL A 50 29.97 -11.39 24.60
N CYS A 51 29.76 -12.73 24.61
CA CYS A 51 30.64 -13.65 23.90
C CYS A 51 30.35 -13.76 22.41
N SER A 52 29.07 -13.63 22.02
CA SER A 52 28.63 -13.89 20.65
C SER A 52 28.41 -12.64 19.77
N GLY A 53 28.28 -11.47 20.39
CA GLY A 53 27.83 -10.24 19.71
C GLY A 53 26.37 -10.28 19.27
N ILE A 54 25.56 -11.26 19.78
CA ILE A 54 24.14 -11.41 19.45
C ILE A 54 23.31 -11.29 20.72
N LEU A 55 22.60 -10.20 20.87
CA LEU A 55 21.74 -9.93 22.02
C LEU A 55 20.30 -10.38 21.73
N ASN A 56 19.81 -11.39 22.44
CA ASN A 56 18.43 -11.84 22.34
C ASN A 56 17.69 -11.69 23.68
N LEU A 57 16.87 -10.66 23.77
CA LEU A 57 16.01 -10.35 24.90
C LEU A 57 14.52 -10.40 24.52
N SER A 58 14.16 -11.12 23.47
CA SER A 58 12.77 -11.18 22.98
C SER A 58 11.82 -11.85 23.99
N GLY A 59 10.59 -11.35 24.07
CA GLY A 59 9.48 -11.98 24.82
C GLY A 59 9.60 -11.93 26.35
N ARG A 60 10.49 -11.13 26.91
CA ARG A 60 10.77 -11.09 28.34
C ARG A 60 9.90 -10.11 29.14
N LYS A 61 8.97 -9.43 28.49
CA LYS A 61 8.07 -8.42 29.09
C LYS A 61 8.83 -7.22 29.70
N LEU A 62 10.03 -6.93 29.22
CA LEU A 62 10.88 -5.84 29.69
C LEU A 62 10.21 -4.48 29.48
N ARG A 63 10.31 -3.61 30.45
CA ARG A 63 9.92 -2.20 30.37
C ARG A 63 11.11 -1.28 30.14
N GLU A 64 12.29 -1.72 30.61
CA GLU A 64 13.57 -1.02 30.57
C GLU A 64 14.67 -1.97 30.11
N TYR A 65 15.78 -1.43 29.69
CA TYR A 65 16.93 -2.21 29.27
C TYR A 65 17.72 -2.74 30.48
N PRO A 66 17.96 -4.04 30.58
CA PRO A 66 18.58 -4.64 31.76
C PRO A 66 20.11 -4.74 31.69
N GLY A 67 20.72 -4.36 30.57
CA GLY A 67 22.12 -4.67 30.26
C GLY A 67 23.18 -3.72 30.83
N MET A 68 22.84 -2.86 31.82
CA MET A 68 23.73 -1.83 32.36
C MET A 68 25.04 -2.35 32.95
N SER A 69 25.07 -3.61 33.39
CA SER A 69 26.23 -4.23 34.05
C SER A 69 27.13 -5.02 33.09
N TYR A 70 26.77 -5.11 31.82
CA TYR A 70 27.48 -5.90 30.83
C TYR A 70 28.03 -4.98 29.73
N ASP A 71 29.26 -5.23 29.26
CA ASP A 71 29.80 -4.57 28.09
C ASP A 71 29.27 -5.27 26.82
N LEU A 72 28.33 -4.63 26.15
CA LEU A 72 27.65 -5.11 24.93
C LEU A 72 27.93 -4.22 23.75
N THR A 73 28.97 -3.37 23.81
CA THR A 73 29.32 -2.40 22.76
C THR A 73 29.65 -3.05 21.41
N ASP A 74 30.12 -4.31 21.43
CA ASP A 74 30.46 -5.08 20.23
C ASP A 74 29.27 -5.86 19.64
N THR A 75 28.04 -5.58 20.12
CA THR A 75 26.82 -6.25 19.63
C THR A 75 26.55 -5.88 18.18
N THR A 76 26.41 -6.89 17.33
CA THR A 76 26.09 -6.75 15.90
C THR A 76 24.60 -6.98 15.59
N GLN A 77 23.93 -7.79 16.42
CA GLN A 77 22.50 -8.09 16.27
C GLN A 77 21.79 -7.98 17.62
N ALA A 78 20.69 -7.26 17.66
CA ALA A 78 19.88 -7.11 18.86
C ALA A 78 18.40 -7.40 18.58
N ASP A 79 17.85 -8.40 19.27
CA ASP A 79 16.43 -8.71 19.27
C ASP A 79 15.80 -8.35 20.63
N LEU A 80 15.10 -7.24 20.65
CA LEU A 80 14.33 -6.72 21.80
C LEU A 80 12.83 -6.84 21.56
N SER A 81 12.41 -7.69 20.62
CA SER A 81 11.02 -7.85 20.22
C SER A 81 10.12 -8.40 21.34
N LYS A 82 8.81 -8.16 21.21
CA LYS A 82 7.78 -8.71 22.13
C LYS A 82 8.01 -8.33 23.59
N ASN A 83 8.43 -7.09 23.82
CA ASN A 83 8.61 -6.51 25.15
C ASN A 83 7.58 -5.38 25.39
N ARG A 84 7.82 -4.55 26.39
CA ARG A 84 6.97 -3.41 26.78
C ARG A 84 7.77 -2.11 26.82
N LEU A 85 8.82 -2.01 26.01
CA LEU A 85 9.67 -0.84 25.92
C LEU A 85 8.85 0.35 25.40
N THR A 86 8.97 1.48 26.07
CA THR A 86 8.28 2.73 25.67
C THR A 86 9.14 3.62 24.79
N GLU A 87 10.44 3.37 24.76
CA GLU A 87 11.45 4.06 23.95
C GLU A 87 12.53 3.07 23.51
N ILE A 88 13.36 3.48 22.58
CA ILE A 88 14.57 2.73 22.21
C ILE A 88 15.61 2.99 23.30
N PRO A 89 16.16 1.96 23.96
CA PRO A 89 17.13 2.15 25.02
C PRO A 89 18.35 2.93 24.53
N PRO A 90 18.78 4.00 25.26
CA PRO A 90 19.96 4.77 24.86
C PRO A 90 21.22 3.93 24.74
N GLU A 91 21.34 2.89 25.58
CA GLU A 91 22.47 1.96 25.60
C GLU A 91 22.59 1.21 24.26
N VAL A 92 21.47 0.81 23.69
CA VAL A 92 21.46 0.13 22.37
C VAL A 92 21.97 1.05 21.27
N CYS A 93 21.76 2.36 21.40
CA CYS A 93 22.29 3.34 20.47
C CYS A 93 23.81 3.55 20.56
N LEU A 94 24.48 2.90 21.53
CA LEU A 94 25.95 2.88 21.71
C LEU A 94 26.60 1.66 21.04
N PHE A 95 25.84 0.70 20.53
CA PHE A 95 26.36 -0.48 19.85
C PHE A 95 26.84 -0.12 18.45
N ALA A 96 28.06 0.43 18.36
CA ALA A 96 28.62 0.95 17.12
C ALA A 96 28.58 -0.05 15.95
N PRO A 97 28.88 -1.36 16.12
CA PRO A 97 28.84 -2.34 15.05
C PRO A 97 27.44 -2.94 14.77
N LEU A 98 26.37 -2.39 15.37
CA LEU A 98 25.02 -2.95 15.25
C LEU A 98 24.52 -2.90 13.80
N GLU A 99 24.29 -4.06 13.21
CA GLU A 99 23.79 -4.23 11.84
C GLU A 99 22.28 -4.50 11.79
N SER A 100 21.76 -5.18 12.81
CA SER A 100 20.35 -5.60 12.87
C SER A 100 19.73 -5.28 14.22
N LEU A 101 18.60 -4.54 14.19
CA LEU A 101 17.82 -4.17 15.38
C LEU A 101 16.36 -4.55 15.18
N ASN A 102 15.88 -5.48 16.00
CA ASN A 102 14.50 -5.91 16.03
C ASN A 102 13.80 -5.41 17.29
N LEU A 103 12.85 -4.50 17.11
CA LEU A 103 12.01 -3.88 18.15
C LEU A 103 10.51 -4.22 17.95
N TYR A 104 10.23 -5.27 17.18
CA TYR A 104 8.87 -5.71 16.89
C TYR A 104 8.03 -5.88 18.16
N HIS A 105 6.81 -5.36 18.12
CA HIS A 105 5.82 -5.55 19.20
C HIS A 105 6.30 -5.04 20.57
N ASN A 106 6.44 -3.73 20.65
CA ASN A 106 6.71 -2.96 21.86
C ASN A 106 5.69 -1.82 22.01
N CYS A 107 5.99 -0.84 22.85
CA CYS A 107 5.15 0.34 23.09
C CYS A 107 5.87 1.65 22.70
N ILE A 108 6.81 1.60 21.75
CA ILE A 108 7.69 2.70 21.40
C ILE A 108 6.89 3.79 20.66
N LYS A 109 7.03 5.04 21.14
CA LYS A 109 6.31 6.19 20.62
C LYS A 109 7.14 7.06 19.69
N CYS A 110 8.44 7.09 19.86
CA CYS A 110 9.38 7.89 19.09
C CYS A 110 10.72 7.18 18.91
N ILE A 111 11.45 7.55 17.88
CA ILE A 111 12.82 7.11 17.63
C ILE A 111 13.74 8.24 18.08
N PRO A 112 14.69 7.99 19.01
CA PRO A 112 15.58 9.02 19.52
C PRO A 112 16.63 9.44 18.48
N GLU A 113 17.17 10.65 18.60
CA GLU A 113 18.22 11.12 17.71
C GLU A 113 19.50 10.28 17.81
N ALA A 114 19.77 9.71 18.99
CA ALA A 114 20.91 8.84 19.23
C ALA A 114 20.99 7.63 18.29
N ILE A 115 19.89 7.24 17.64
CA ILE A 115 19.90 6.14 16.66
C ILE A 115 20.86 6.42 15.48
N ILE A 116 21.18 7.69 15.22
CA ILE A 116 22.13 8.07 14.19
C ILE A 116 23.55 7.54 14.43
N ASN A 117 23.87 7.18 15.68
CA ASN A 117 25.16 6.59 16.05
C ASN A 117 25.35 5.19 15.44
N LEU A 118 24.27 4.52 15.10
CA LEU A 118 24.28 3.15 14.55
C LEU A 118 24.62 3.15 13.05
N GLN A 119 25.84 3.57 12.71
CA GLN A 119 26.28 3.77 11.32
C GLN A 119 26.43 2.46 10.50
N MET A 120 26.33 1.30 11.15
CA MET A 120 26.34 -0.01 10.48
C MET A 120 24.95 -0.62 10.36
N LEU A 121 23.88 0.10 10.83
CA LEU A 121 22.52 -0.45 10.88
C LEU A 121 21.92 -0.58 9.49
N THR A 122 21.74 -1.82 9.05
CA THR A 122 21.14 -2.16 7.74
C THR A 122 19.73 -2.70 7.84
N TYR A 123 19.36 -3.29 8.98
CA TYR A 123 18.05 -3.86 9.23
C TYR A 123 17.42 -3.24 10.48
N LEU A 124 16.22 -2.66 10.31
CA LEU A 124 15.44 -2.13 11.43
C LEU A 124 13.98 -2.59 11.32
N ASP A 125 13.53 -3.39 12.28
CA ASP A 125 12.12 -3.71 12.48
C ASP A 125 11.59 -3.05 13.75
N ILE A 126 10.72 -2.07 13.59
CA ILE A 126 10.03 -1.38 14.68
C ILE A 126 8.50 -1.46 14.48
N SER A 127 8.06 -2.53 13.83
CA SER A 127 6.65 -2.80 13.58
C SER A 127 5.88 -3.16 14.86
N ARG A 128 4.56 -3.00 14.84
CA ARG A 128 3.67 -3.15 16.02
C ARG A 128 4.12 -2.32 17.22
N ASN A 129 4.29 -1.03 16.98
CA ASN A 129 4.61 -0.03 18.00
C ASN A 129 3.58 1.12 17.96
N LEU A 130 3.89 2.25 18.56
CA LEU A 130 3.00 3.40 18.69
C LEU A 130 3.57 4.66 17.99
N LEU A 131 4.41 4.47 16.99
CA LEU A 131 5.03 5.57 16.25
C LEU A 131 3.98 6.38 15.49
N SER A 132 3.98 7.70 15.65
CA SER A 132 3.15 8.62 14.86
C SER A 132 3.93 9.35 13.76
N VAL A 133 5.25 9.44 13.90
CA VAL A 133 6.14 10.13 12.98
C VAL A 133 7.46 9.37 12.84
N LEU A 134 8.02 9.36 11.63
CA LEU A 134 9.41 8.94 11.38
C LEU A 134 10.31 10.17 11.37
N PRO A 135 11.40 10.19 12.16
CA PRO A 135 12.31 11.34 12.17
C PRO A 135 13.16 11.37 10.90
N LYS A 136 13.48 12.59 10.45
CA LYS A 136 14.24 12.83 9.22
C LYS A 136 15.63 12.22 9.24
N TYR A 137 16.28 12.19 10.40
CA TYR A 137 17.63 11.68 10.57
C TYR A 137 17.72 10.15 10.40
N LEU A 138 16.62 9.42 10.56
CA LEU A 138 16.56 7.97 10.33
C LEU A 138 17.05 7.58 8.93
N PHE A 139 16.76 8.39 7.93
CA PHE A 139 17.11 8.14 6.54
C PHE A 139 18.55 8.50 6.15
N ASN A 140 19.37 8.91 7.13
CA ASN A 140 20.80 9.05 6.97
C ASN A 140 21.56 7.75 7.28
N LEU A 141 20.87 6.74 7.85
CA LEU A 141 21.43 5.42 8.13
C LEU A 141 21.49 4.56 6.87
N PRO A 142 22.45 3.61 6.78
CA PRO A 142 22.62 2.74 5.61
C PRO A 142 21.59 1.60 5.58
N LEU A 143 20.32 1.92 5.85
CA LEU A 143 19.25 0.93 5.94
C LEU A 143 19.00 0.26 4.59
N LYS A 144 18.99 -1.07 4.61
CA LYS A 144 18.56 -1.92 3.48
C LYS A 144 17.13 -2.42 3.65
N VAL A 145 16.74 -2.69 4.90
CA VAL A 145 15.39 -3.13 5.25
C VAL A 145 14.83 -2.25 6.37
N LEU A 146 13.67 -1.66 6.12
CA LEU A 146 12.94 -0.87 7.11
C LEU A 146 11.50 -1.37 7.22
N VAL A 147 11.15 -1.92 8.39
CA VAL A 147 9.81 -2.41 8.69
C VAL A 147 9.20 -1.57 9.81
N VAL A 148 8.19 -0.77 9.46
CA VAL A 148 7.46 0.10 10.40
C VAL A 148 5.95 -0.13 10.34
N SER A 149 5.57 -1.32 9.93
CA SER A 149 4.16 -1.72 9.82
C SER A 149 3.42 -1.73 11.15
N ASN A 150 2.10 -1.62 11.12
CA ASN A 150 1.25 -1.62 12.32
C ASN A 150 1.69 -0.56 13.35
N ASN A 151 1.83 0.67 12.92
CA ASN A 151 2.05 1.87 13.73
C ASN A 151 0.91 2.88 13.50
N LYS A 152 1.10 4.13 13.87
CA LYS A 152 0.15 5.24 13.69
C LYS A 152 0.70 6.35 12.81
N LEU A 153 1.51 5.98 11.81
CA LEU A 153 2.15 6.95 10.91
C LEU A 153 1.10 7.60 10.00
N VAL A 154 1.10 8.92 9.95
CA VAL A 154 0.20 9.71 9.11
C VAL A 154 0.86 10.13 7.80
N SER A 155 2.18 10.27 7.82
CA SER A 155 2.99 10.69 6.67
C SER A 155 4.38 10.10 6.72
N ILE A 156 5.05 10.10 5.57
CA ILE A 156 6.47 9.77 5.43
C ILE A 156 7.21 11.07 5.08
N PRO A 157 8.32 11.39 5.75
CA PRO A 157 9.07 12.60 5.45
C PRO A 157 9.78 12.51 4.09
N GLU A 158 9.97 13.65 3.44
CA GLU A 158 10.63 13.74 2.13
C GLU A 158 12.07 13.24 2.15
N GLU A 159 12.71 13.30 3.32
CA GLU A 159 14.07 12.83 3.56
C GLU A 159 14.24 11.33 3.31
N ILE A 160 13.16 10.56 3.18
CA ILE A 160 13.20 9.15 2.75
C ILE A 160 14.03 8.98 1.47
N GLY A 161 14.02 9.97 0.57
CA GLY A 161 14.81 9.95 -0.65
C GLY A 161 16.32 9.92 -0.45
N LYS A 162 16.84 10.05 0.78
CA LYS A 162 18.26 9.91 1.14
C LYS A 162 18.67 8.46 1.35
N ALA A 163 17.74 7.57 1.70
CA ALA A 163 18.00 6.15 1.98
C ALA A 163 18.23 5.35 0.68
N LYS A 164 19.28 5.65 -0.06
CA LYS A 164 19.53 5.11 -1.41
C LYS A 164 19.79 3.60 -1.45
N GLU A 165 20.22 3.02 -0.33
CA GLU A 165 20.49 1.58 -0.20
C GLU A 165 19.24 0.78 0.18
N LEU A 166 18.11 1.44 0.47
CA LEU A 166 16.90 0.79 0.93
C LEU A 166 16.33 -0.11 -0.16
N MET A 167 16.26 -1.41 0.13
CA MET A 167 15.80 -2.47 -0.77
C MET A 167 14.38 -2.91 -0.47
N GLU A 168 14.01 -2.91 0.82
CA GLU A 168 12.70 -3.30 1.31
C GLU A 168 12.14 -2.25 2.26
N LEU A 169 10.92 -1.81 1.98
CA LEU A 169 10.18 -0.85 2.80
C LEU A 169 8.77 -1.39 3.09
N ASP A 170 8.51 -1.73 4.35
CA ASP A 170 7.18 -2.09 4.82
C ASP A 170 6.62 -1.02 5.76
N ILE A 171 5.68 -0.24 5.26
CA ILE A 171 4.92 0.77 5.99
C ILE A 171 3.43 0.43 6.04
N SER A 172 3.10 -0.84 5.92
CA SER A 172 1.72 -1.33 5.90
C SER A 172 1.00 -1.11 7.24
N CYS A 173 -0.33 -1.13 7.22
CA CYS A 173 -1.15 -0.98 8.42
C CYS A 173 -0.81 0.28 9.23
N ASN A 174 -0.82 1.42 8.57
CA ASN A 174 -0.66 2.76 9.14
C ASN A 174 -1.83 3.66 8.70
N GLU A 175 -1.73 4.97 8.92
CA GLU A 175 -2.74 5.96 8.56
C GLU A 175 -2.24 6.93 7.48
N ILE A 176 -1.30 6.49 6.64
CA ILE A 176 -0.61 7.33 5.64
C ILE A 176 -1.60 7.73 4.54
N GLN A 177 -1.70 9.03 4.28
CA GLN A 177 -2.61 9.60 3.30
C GLN A 177 -1.93 9.88 1.96
N VAL A 178 -0.66 10.26 1.99
CA VAL A 178 0.14 10.62 0.81
C VAL A 178 1.55 10.09 0.95
N LEU A 179 2.09 9.55 -0.14
CA LEU A 179 3.51 9.23 -0.25
C LEU A 179 4.23 10.41 -0.90
N PRO A 180 5.38 10.83 -0.36
CA PRO A 180 6.17 11.88 -0.98
C PRO A 180 6.79 11.39 -2.31
N ALA A 181 6.89 12.27 -3.30
CA ALA A 181 7.51 11.98 -4.60
C ALA A 181 8.98 11.50 -4.46
N GLN A 182 9.64 11.91 -3.37
CA GLN A 182 11.01 11.55 -3.05
C GLN A 182 11.23 10.04 -2.84
N VAL A 183 10.16 9.26 -2.61
CA VAL A 183 10.23 7.79 -2.62
C VAL A 183 10.78 7.27 -3.97
N GLY A 184 10.51 7.98 -5.07
CA GLY A 184 11.08 7.68 -6.39
C GLY A 184 12.61 7.80 -6.50
N ARG A 185 13.29 8.30 -5.46
CA ARG A 185 14.75 8.38 -5.40
C ARG A 185 15.42 7.13 -4.81
N LEU A 186 14.64 6.16 -4.35
CA LEU A 186 15.11 4.91 -3.73
C LEU A 186 15.54 3.89 -4.80
N GLN A 187 16.68 4.15 -5.45
CA GLN A 187 17.12 3.40 -6.63
C GLN A 187 17.43 1.90 -6.37
N ALA A 188 17.59 1.52 -5.10
CA ALA A 188 17.78 0.12 -4.70
C ALA A 188 16.48 -0.59 -4.35
N LEU A 189 15.34 0.13 -4.25
CA LEU A 189 14.08 -0.41 -3.73
C LEU A 189 13.51 -1.50 -4.65
N ARG A 190 13.30 -2.68 -4.08
CA ARG A 190 12.76 -3.88 -4.74
C ARG A 190 11.35 -4.21 -4.26
N GLU A 191 11.13 -4.07 -2.95
CA GLU A 191 9.85 -4.40 -2.33
C GLU A 191 9.28 -3.21 -1.59
N LEU A 192 8.05 -2.85 -1.96
CA LEU A 192 7.30 -1.77 -1.33
C LEU A 192 5.95 -2.31 -0.87
N ASN A 193 5.75 -2.36 0.44
CA ASN A 193 4.50 -2.73 1.06
C ASN A 193 3.86 -1.52 1.74
N ILE A 194 2.78 -1.02 1.15
CA ILE A 194 1.97 0.11 1.63
C ILE A 194 0.52 -0.30 1.87
N ARG A 195 0.30 -1.62 2.03
CA ARG A 195 -1.01 -2.20 2.28
C ARG A 195 -1.69 -1.57 3.50
N LYS A 196 -3.01 -1.45 3.44
CA LYS A 196 -3.85 -1.01 4.57
C LYS A 196 -3.38 0.33 5.15
N ASN A 197 -3.48 1.36 4.30
CA ASN A 197 -3.27 2.76 4.62
C ASN A 197 -4.48 3.59 4.15
N CYS A 198 -4.34 4.91 4.12
CA CYS A 198 -5.38 5.83 3.66
C CYS A 198 -5.02 6.53 2.34
N LEU A 199 -4.19 5.90 1.49
CA LEU A 199 -3.70 6.50 0.26
C LEU A 199 -4.81 6.67 -0.77
N HIS A 200 -4.89 7.85 -1.39
CA HIS A 200 -5.83 8.16 -2.46
C HIS A 200 -5.16 8.11 -3.85
N MET A 201 -3.85 8.30 -3.89
CA MET A 201 -3.06 8.32 -5.12
C MET A 201 -1.68 7.71 -4.91
N LEU A 202 -1.08 7.29 -6.02
CA LEU A 202 0.30 6.79 -6.07
C LEU A 202 1.16 7.81 -6.81
N PRO A 203 2.37 8.15 -6.33
CA PRO A 203 3.27 9.06 -7.03
C PRO A 203 3.78 8.41 -8.32
N GLU A 204 3.84 9.20 -9.41
CA GLU A 204 4.32 8.72 -10.70
C GLU A 204 5.80 8.30 -10.67
N GLU A 205 6.56 8.89 -9.78
CA GLU A 205 8.00 8.68 -9.59
C GLU A 205 8.34 7.24 -9.19
N LEU A 206 7.38 6.48 -8.66
CA LEU A 206 7.59 5.04 -8.42
C LEU A 206 7.81 4.24 -9.71
N ALA A 207 7.40 4.79 -10.86
CA ALA A 207 7.57 4.16 -12.18
C ALA A 207 9.03 3.94 -12.59
N ASP A 208 9.95 4.72 -12.02
CA ASP A 208 11.37 4.67 -12.36
C ASP A 208 12.18 3.75 -11.42
N LEU A 209 11.51 3.13 -10.44
CA LEU A 209 12.12 2.22 -9.48
C LEU A 209 12.20 0.78 -10.01
N PRO A 210 13.24 0.02 -9.61
CA PRO A 210 13.39 -1.38 -10.00
C PRO A 210 12.54 -2.33 -9.14
N LEU A 211 11.28 -1.97 -8.89
CA LEU A 211 10.38 -2.74 -8.04
C LEU A 211 10.12 -4.13 -8.60
N THR A 212 10.22 -5.13 -7.74
CA THR A 212 9.82 -6.52 -8.00
C THR A 212 8.49 -6.86 -7.36
N ARG A 213 8.19 -6.23 -6.21
CA ARG A 213 6.94 -6.40 -5.47
C ARG A 213 6.38 -5.05 -5.03
N LEU A 214 5.11 -4.84 -5.34
CA LEU A 214 4.36 -3.66 -4.92
C LEU A 214 3.00 -4.09 -4.38
N ASP A 215 2.75 -3.85 -3.09
CA ASP A 215 1.47 -4.11 -2.45
C ASP A 215 0.88 -2.80 -1.93
N PHE A 216 -0.20 -2.37 -2.55
CA PHE A 216 -0.99 -1.22 -2.10
C PHE A 216 -2.46 -1.58 -1.83
N SER A 217 -2.72 -2.84 -1.55
CA SER A 217 -4.06 -3.33 -1.24
C SER A 217 -4.67 -2.64 0.00
N CYS A 218 -5.99 -2.64 0.09
CA CYS A 218 -6.72 -2.02 1.21
C CYS A 218 -6.39 -0.53 1.39
N ASN A 219 -6.45 0.25 0.32
CA ASN A 219 -6.30 1.69 0.31
C ASN A 219 -7.52 2.35 -0.36
N LYS A 220 -7.43 3.65 -0.67
CA LYS A 220 -8.50 4.42 -1.35
C LYS A 220 -8.08 4.85 -2.75
N ILE A 221 -7.21 4.07 -3.39
CA ILE A 221 -6.63 4.40 -4.69
C ILE A 221 -7.66 4.13 -5.80
N THR A 222 -7.86 5.12 -6.66
CA THR A 222 -8.78 5.06 -7.79
C THR A 222 -8.07 4.82 -9.12
N GLU A 223 -6.80 5.23 -9.22
CA GLU A 223 -6.05 5.19 -10.47
C GLU A 223 -4.62 4.71 -10.27
N ILE A 224 -4.14 3.92 -11.22
CA ILE A 224 -2.71 3.60 -11.34
C ILE A 224 -2.13 4.53 -12.41
N PRO A 225 -1.07 5.31 -12.10
CA PRO A 225 -0.44 6.18 -13.08
C PRO A 225 0.00 5.41 -14.35
N PRO A 226 -0.29 5.90 -15.56
CA PRO A 226 0.13 5.25 -16.81
C PRO A 226 1.65 5.07 -16.91
N ALA A 227 2.42 5.91 -16.20
CA ALA A 227 3.87 5.80 -16.09
C ALA A 227 4.34 4.45 -15.54
N TYR A 228 3.52 3.74 -14.73
CA TYR A 228 3.86 2.43 -14.15
C TYR A 228 4.05 1.33 -15.21
N ARG A 229 3.68 1.58 -16.46
CA ARG A 229 4.07 0.74 -17.60
C ARG A 229 5.57 0.50 -17.69
N LYS A 230 6.39 1.39 -17.09
CA LYS A 230 7.86 1.30 -17.07
C LYS A 230 8.39 0.28 -16.06
N LEU A 231 7.59 -0.17 -15.09
CA LEU A 231 7.97 -1.14 -14.06
C LEU A 231 8.19 -2.55 -14.65
N ARG A 232 9.25 -2.70 -15.44
CA ARG A 232 9.51 -3.94 -16.20
C ARG A 232 9.92 -5.11 -15.31
N GLN A 233 10.52 -4.84 -14.16
CA GLN A 233 10.99 -5.86 -13.21
C GLN A 233 9.89 -6.32 -12.26
N LEU A 234 8.73 -5.65 -12.23
CA LEU A 234 7.66 -5.94 -11.32
C LEU A 234 7.12 -7.35 -11.56
N GLN A 235 7.21 -8.21 -10.54
CA GLN A 235 6.69 -9.58 -10.56
C GLN A 235 5.30 -9.64 -9.94
N HIS A 236 5.13 -9.00 -8.79
CA HIS A 236 3.92 -9.01 -8.01
C HIS A 236 3.35 -7.60 -7.83
N ILE A 237 2.11 -7.41 -8.25
CA ILE A 237 1.31 -6.22 -7.96
C ILE A 237 0.05 -6.66 -7.23
N ILE A 238 -0.15 -6.16 -6.02
CA ILE A 238 -1.29 -6.48 -5.17
C ILE A 238 -2.05 -5.18 -4.92
N LEU A 239 -3.31 -5.14 -5.33
CA LEU A 239 -4.13 -3.92 -5.35
C LEU A 239 -5.57 -4.14 -4.86
N ASP A 240 -5.86 -5.31 -4.31
CA ASP A 240 -7.19 -5.70 -3.84
C ASP A 240 -7.76 -4.68 -2.83
N ASN A 241 -9.09 -4.61 -2.75
CA ASN A 241 -9.77 -3.70 -1.83
C ASN A 241 -9.38 -2.22 -2.02
N ASN A 242 -9.30 -1.76 -3.28
CA ASN A 242 -9.24 -0.35 -3.67
C ASN A 242 -10.44 0.00 -4.56
N PRO A 243 -10.95 1.24 -4.54
CA PRO A 243 -12.04 1.68 -5.41
C PRO A 243 -11.54 1.99 -6.83
N MET A 244 -10.92 1.01 -7.49
CA MET A 244 -10.24 1.16 -8.77
C MET A 244 -11.19 1.57 -9.90
N GLN A 245 -10.85 2.65 -10.59
CA GLN A 245 -11.53 3.17 -11.78
C GLN A 245 -10.64 3.05 -13.02
N SER A 246 -9.34 3.31 -12.90
CA SER A 246 -8.37 3.24 -13.98
C SER A 246 -7.09 2.51 -13.50
N PRO A 247 -6.84 1.25 -13.94
CA PRO A 247 -7.69 0.38 -14.74
C PRO A 247 -9.02 0.00 -14.07
N PRO A 248 -10.09 -0.28 -14.84
CA PRO A 248 -11.34 -0.80 -14.28
C PRO A 248 -11.14 -2.11 -13.52
N ALA A 249 -11.95 -2.35 -12.50
CA ALA A 249 -11.83 -3.54 -11.63
C ALA A 249 -11.79 -4.86 -12.42
N GLN A 250 -12.56 -4.97 -13.51
CA GLN A 250 -12.56 -6.16 -14.39
C GLN A 250 -11.20 -6.41 -15.07
N ILE A 251 -10.42 -5.36 -15.32
CA ILE A 251 -9.06 -5.48 -15.86
C ILE A 251 -8.10 -5.88 -14.74
N CYS A 252 -8.26 -5.29 -13.56
CA CYS A 252 -7.45 -5.59 -12.38
C CYS A 252 -7.56 -7.07 -11.99
N LEU A 253 -8.76 -7.65 -12.01
CA LEU A 253 -9.02 -9.07 -11.72
C LEU A 253 -8.32 -10.04 -12.69
N LYS A 254 -8.03 -9.60 -13.92
CA LYS A 254 -7.29 -10.40 -14.91
C LYS A 254 -5.78 -10.45 -14.66
N GLY A 255 -5.29 -9.70 -13.68
CA GLY A 255 -3.92 -9.68 -13.23
C GLY A 255 -2.97 -8.79 -14.01
N LYS A 256 -1.70 -8.84 -13.61
CA LYS A 256 -0.62 -7.93 -14.03
C LYS A 256 -0.55 -7.67 -15.54
N VAL A 257 -0.59 -8.71 -16.36
CA VAL A 257 -0.44 -8.59 -17.81
C VAL A 257 -1.52 -7.67 -18.42
N HIS A 258 -2.76 -7.81 -17.96
CA HIS A 258 -3.88 -7.01 -18.45
C HIS A 258 -3.82 -5.57 -17.93
N ILE A 259 -3.40 -5.39 -16.67
CA ILE A 259 -3.15 -4.06 -16.09
C ILE A 259 -2.12 -3.31 -16.93
N PHE A 260 -0.96 -3.92 -17.20
CA PHE A 260 0.12 -3.28 -17.96
C PHE A 260 -0.26 -3.01 -19.41
N LYS A 261 -1.00 -3.92 -20.05
CA LYS A 261 -1.56 -3.67 -21.39
C LYS A 261 -2.48 -2.46 -21.39
N TYR A 262 -3.34 -2.33 -20.38
CA TYR A 262 -4.23 -1.19 -20.23
C TYR A 262 -3.43 0.12 -20.05
N LEU A 263 -2.44 0.13 -19.15
CA LEU A 263 -1.59 1.29 -18.90
C LEU A 263 -0.83 1.75 -20.17
N ASN A 264 -0.33 0.79 -20.97
CA ASN A 264 0.28 1.09 -22.26
C ASN A 264 -0.68 1.79 -23.23
N ILE A 265 -1.91 1.29 -23.32
CA ILE A 265 -2.95 1.90 -24.19
C ILE A 265 -3.28 3.30 -23.70
N GLN A 266 -3.42 3.50 -22.40
CA GLN A 266 -3.69 4.82 -21.81
C GLN A 266 -2.57 5.81 -22.12
N ALA A 267 -1.33 5.42 -21.90
CA ALA A 267 -0.18 6.26 -22.19
C ALA A 267 -0.10 6.65 -23.67
N CYS A 268 -0.30 5.69 -24.60
CA CYS A 268 -0.35 5.99 -26.04
C CYS A 268 -1.47 6.95 -26.41
N ARG A 269 -2.58 6.97 -25.67
CA ARG A 269 -3.68 7.93 -25.89
C ARG A 269 -3.32 9.32 -25.40
N MET A 270 -2.58 9.42 -24.28
CA MET A 270 -2.11 10.70 -23.76
C MET A 270 -1.04 11.31 -24.67
N ASP A 271 -0.10 10.49 -25.15
CA ASP A 271 0.95 10.91 -26.08
C ASP A 271 0.38 11.38 -27.45
N LYS A 272 -0.83 10.91 -27.82
CA LYS A 272 -1.54 11.30 -29.05
C LYS A 272 -2.49 12.47 -28.89
N LYS A 273 -2.60 13.12 -27.73
CA LYS A 273 -3.24 14.43 -27.64
C LYS A 273 -2.37 15.41 -28.42
N PRO A 274 -2.85 15.95 -29.58
CA PRO A 274 -2.05 16.89 -30.33
C PRO A 274 -1.92 18.16 -29.50
N ASP A 275 -0.73 18.48 -29.04
CA ASP A 275 -0.32 19.87 -29.00
C ASP A 275 -0.66 20.42 -30.39
N SER A 276 -1.44 21.51 -30.39
CA SER A 276 -1.82 22.28 -31.58
C SER A 276 -1.12 21.81 -32.85
N LEU A 277 -1.75 20.86 -33.56
CA LEU A 277 -1.40 20.63 -34.94
C LEU A 277 -1.66 21.95 -35.66
N ASP A 278 -0.62 22.69 -35.95
CA ASP A 278 -0.52 23.41 -37.21
C ASP A 278 -0.75 22.36 -38.32
N LEU A 279 -2.01 22.05 -38.55
CA LEU A 279 -2.45 21.39 -39.77
C LEU A 279 -2.04 22.33 -40.92
N PRO A 280 -1.15 21.89 -41.82
CA PRO A 280 -1.08 22.57 -43.10
C PRO A 280 -2.51 22.63 -43.59
N SER A 281 -2.96 23.79 -44.01
CA SER A 281 -4.33 24.06 -44.45
C SER A 281 -4.65 23.15 -45.66
N LEU A 282 -5.00 21.91 -45.39
CA LEU A 282 -5.66 21.04 -46.32
C LEU A 282 -7.00 21.69 -46.60
N GLY A 283 -7.11 22.25 -47.80
CA GLY A 283 -8.24 23.00 -48.26
C GLY A 283 -9.56 22.34 -47.88
N LYS A 284 -10.48 23.15 -47.39
CA LYS A 284 -11.83 22.76 -47.01
C LYS A 284 -12.42 21.84 -48.09
N ARG A 285 -12.34 20.54 -47.97
CA ARG A 285 -13.09 19.61 -48.77
C ARG A 285 -14.54 19.69 -48.32
N SER A 286 -15.31 20.52 -48.95
CA SER A 286 -16.76 20.52 -48.84
C SER A 286 -17.30 19.42 -49.74
N TRP A 287 -17.89 18.41 -49.14
CA TRP A 287 -18.64 17.40 -49.86
C TRP A 287 -20.02 17.95 -50.16
N ARG A 288 -20.38 18.05 -51.41
CA ARG A 288 -21.75 18.39 -51.85
C ARG A 288 -22.46 17.07 -52.13
N ILE A 289 -23.48 16.76 -51.33
CA ILE A 289 -24.36 15.62 -51.59
C ILE A 289 -25.61 16.16 -52.26
N PHE A 290 -25.88 15.70 -53.47
CA PHE A 290 -27.09 16.02 -54.21
C PHE A 290 -28.15 14.96 -53.88
N ILE A 291 -29.22 15.35 -53.21
CA ILE A 291 -30.34 14.46 -52.91
C ILE A 291 -31.53 14.89 -53.79
N PRO A 292 -31.96 14.06 -54.76
CA PRO A 292 -33.14 14.36 -55.55
C PRO A 292 -34.39 14.13 -54.70
N VAL A 293 -35.13 15.19 -54.41
CA VAL A 293 -36.43 15.13 -53.71
C VAL A 293 -37.55 15.35 -54.72
N ARG A 294 -38.40 14.34 -54.93
CA ARG A 294 -39.61 14.44 -55.70
C ARG A 294 -40.79 14.87 -54.85
N ILE A 295 -41.34 16.05 -55.12
CA ILE A 295 -42.61 16.52 -54.57
C ILE A 295 -43.53 16.89 -55.71
N THR A 296 -44.66 16.19 -55.85
CA THR A 296 -45.77 16.47 -56.75
C THR A 296 -45.36 16.94 -58.14
N GLY A 297 -44.64 16.09 -58.88
CA GLY A 297 -44.35 16.34 -60.30
C GLY A 297 -43.16 17.23 -60.61
N LEU A 298 -42.54 17.87 -59.66
CA LEU A 298 -41.33 18.68 -59.86
C LEU A 298 -40.16 18.02 -59.11
N THR A 299 -39.01 17.89 -59.78
CA THR A 299 -37.75 17.39 -59.14
C THR A 299 -36.94 18.59 -58.66
N LEU A 300 -36.78 18.74 -57.35
CA LEU A 300 -35.93 19.76 -56.73
C LEU A 300 -34.65 19.12 -56.21
N GLU A 301 -33.54 19.73 -56.52
CA GLU A 301 -32.23 19.29 -55.95
C GLU A 301 -31.95 20.02 -54.65
N LEU A 302 -31.83 19.24 -53.55
CA LEU A 302 -31.41 19.75 -52.27
C LEU A 302 -29.89 19.57 -52.15
N VAL A 303 -29.14 20.67 -52.05
CA VAL A 303 -27.69 20.66 -51.86
C VAL A 303 -27.41 20.78 -50.37
N VAL A 304 -26.98 19.69 -49.76
CA VAL A 304 -26.54 19.68 -48.36
C VAL A 304 -25.01 19.76 -48.28
N THR A 305 -24.50 20.87 -47.77
CA THR A 305 -23.06 21.07 -47.58
C THR A 305 -22.70 20.72 -46.13
N MET A 306 -22.03 19.60 -45.92
CA MET A 306 -21.48 19.24 -44.60
C MET A 306 -20.10 19.86 -44.44
N VAL A 307 -19.95 20.74 -43.46
CA VAL A 307 -18.65 21.25 -43.02
C VAL A 307 -18.23 20.46 -41.82
N THR A 308 -17.26 19.57 -41.97
CA THR A 308 -16.66 18.81 -40.87
C THR A 308 -15.78 19.70 -40.02
N ARG A 309 -16.38 20.47 -39.10
CA ARG A 309 -15.80 20.95 -37.85
C ARG A 309 -16.90 20.98 -36.81
N GLY A 310 -16.71 20.19 -35.81
CA GLY A 310 -17.46 20.06 -34.57
C GLY A 310 -18.67 20.99 -34.39
N CYS A 311 -19.81 20.41 -34.18
CA CYS A 311 -21.10 21.00 -33.83
C CYS A 311 -21.97 21.51 -34.98
N ARG A 312 -22.92 20.68 -35.33
CA ARG A 312 -24.33 21.04 -35.53
C ARG A 312 -24.61 22.42 -36.11
N ARG A 313 -24.55 22.54 -37.45
CA ARG A 313 -25.46 23.42 -38.20
C ARG A 313 -25.53 22.90 -39.65
N LEU A 314 -26.68 22.32 -40.00
CA LEU A 314 -27.08 22.09 -41.37
C LEU A 314 -27.44 23.46 -41.96
N ARG A 315 -26.72 23.93 -42.99
CA ARG A 315 -27.15 25.04 -43.84
C ARG A 315 -27.69 24.44 -45.14
N SER A 316 -28.98 24.67 -45.39
CA SER A 316 -29.60 24.34 -46.65
C SER A 316 -29.66 25.62 -47.52
N ASP A 317 -28.98 25.62 -48.67
CA ASP A 317 -29.09 26.68 -49.66
C ASP A 317 -30.04 26.21 -50.73
N PHE A 318 -31.18 26.92 -50.86
CA PHE A 318 -32.15 26.67 -51.90
C PHE A 318 -31.87 27.60 -53.10
N LYS A 319 -31.81 27.04 -54.34
CA LYS A 319 -31.59 27.79 -55.57
C LYS A 319 -32.84 28.53 -56.06
N HIS A 320 -34.02 28.23 -55.51
CA HIS A 320 -35.26 29.00 -55.79
C HIS A 320 -36.04 29.19 -54.46
N ARG A 321 -36.64 30.35 -54.22
CA ARG A 321 -37.51 30.63 -53.07
C ARG A 321 -38.76 29.74 -53.15
N PRO A 322 -38.96 28.82 -52.26
CA PRO A 322 -40.20 28.06 -52.17
C PRO A 322 -41.27 28.87 -51.45
N ASP A 323 -42.52 28.62 -51.84
CA ASP A 323 -43.72 29.22 -51.21
C ASP A 323 -43.77 28.86 -49.70
N LYS A 324 -44.34 29.78 -48.93
CA LYS A 324 -44.43 29.66 -47.41
C LYS A 324 -45.07 28.36 -46.94
N ALA A 325 -45.89 27.69 -47.75
CA ALA A 325 -46.55 26.42 -47.42
C ALA A 325 -45.56 25.23 -47.35
N VAL A 326 -44.49 25.24 -48.12
CA VAL A 326 -43.48 24.17 -48.17
C VAL A 326 -42.54 24.25 -46.96
N LEU A 327 -42.27 25.45 -46.45
CA LEU A 327 -41.45 25.65 -45.23
C LEU A 327 -42.13 25.18 -43.95
N SER A 328 -43.48 25.19 -43.91
CA SER A 328 -44.23 24.68 -42.74
C SER A 328 -44.22 23.15 -42.66
N ALA A 329 -44.27 22.47 -43.79
CA ALA A 329 -44.23 21.00 -43.84
C ALA A 329 -42.85 20.42 -43.49
N MET A 330 -41.74 21.16 -43.74
CA MET A 330 -40.38 20.72 -43.41
C MET A 330 -40.02 20.89 -41.93
N LYS A 331 -40.73 21.76 -41.19
CA LYS A 331 -40.48 21.91 -39.75
C LYS A 331 -41.02 20.75 -38.90
N CYS A 332 -42.00 19.99 -39.40
CA CYS A 332 -42.59 18.85 -38.67
C CYS A 332 -41.82 17.54 -38.84
N SER A 333 -40.90 17.39 -39.78
CA SER A 333 -40.19 16.13 -40.04
C SER A 333 -38.75 16.05 -39.45
N VAL A 334 -38.31 17.08 -38.71
CA VAL A 334 -36.96 17.13 -38.12
C VAL A 334 -37.02 16.95 -36.58
N SER A 335 -38.20 16.64 -36.02
CA SER A 335 -38.39 16.38 -34.56
C SER A 335 -38.81 14.93 -34.30
N ALA A 336 -38.28 13.97 -35.03
CA ALA A 336 -38.39 12.54 -34.71
C ALA A 336 -37.01 11.90 -34.72
#